data_76fd394bb4aef26e685df71d5e09690c
#
_entry.id   76fd394bb4aef26e685df71d5e09690c
#
_cell.length_a   1.000
_cell.length_b   1.000
_cell.length_c   1.000
_cell.angle_alpha   90.00
_cell.angle_beta   90.00
_cell.angle_gamma   90.00
#
_symmetry.space_group_name_H-M   'P 1'
#
loop_
_entity.id
_entity.type
_entity.pdbx_description
1 polymer ?
#
loop_
_entity_poly.entity_id
_entity_poly.type
_entity_poly.pdbx_seq_one_letter_code
_entity_poly.pdbx_strand_id
1 'polypeptide(L)'
;MEDYSEFSELLSEDNGLISMESRRKFAAKAFNVSSNYDTAIFNYFNSDHSIPALKISETNGKVLRYGENPHQKGFFFGDFDAMFDTLHGKELSYNNLLDVDAAVNLMAEFKGEAPTFAILKHNNACGLAQRP
;
A
#
# COMPACT_ATOMS: atom_id res chain seq x y z
N MET A 1 4.75 -2.40 21.19
CA MET A 1 4.36 -2.36 22.63
C MET A 1 2.85 -2.47 22.81
N GLU A 2 2.04 -2.06 21.84
CA GLU A 2 0.57 -2.13 21.91
C GLU A 2 0.02 -3.56 22.08
N ASP A 3 0.70 -4.57 21.53
CA ASP A 3 0.26 -5.96 21.61
C ASP A 3 0.47 -6.63 22.98
N TYR A 4 1.29 -6.05 23.86
CA TYR A 4 1.57 -6.67 25.16
C TYR A 4 0.35 -6.63 26.09
N SER A 5 -0.42 -5.54 26.06
CA SER A 5 -1.63 -5.42 26.87
C SER A 5 -2.67 -6.46 26.45
N GLU A 6 -2.97 -6.53 25.12
CA GLU A 6 -3.90 -7.52 24.57
C GLU A 6 -3.45 -8.96 24.88
N PHE A 7 -2.16 -9.25 24.74
CA PHE A 7 -1.63 -10.58 25.01
C PHE A 7 -1.74 -10.95 26.51
N SER A 8 -1.45 -9.99 27.42
CA SER A 8 -1.57 -10.17 28.85
C SER A 8 -3.01 -10.40 29.31
N GLU A 9 -3.96 -9.66 28.72
CA GLU A 9 -5.38 -9.84 28.97
C GLU A 9 -5.84 -11.24 28.58
N LEU A 10 -5.52 -11.69 27.37
CA LEU A 10 -5.85 -13.04 26.90
C LEU A 10 -5.27 -14.16 27.79
N LEU A 11 -4.05 -13.98 28.30
CA LEU A 11 -3.45 -14.93 29.25
C LEU A 11 -4.20 -14.98 30.58
N SER A 12 -4.71 -13.83 31.04
CA SER A 12 -5.41 -13.70 32.30
C SER A 12 -6.83 -14.28 32.27
N GLU A 13 -7.52 -14.14 31.11
CA GLU A 13 -8.90 -14.57 30.92
C GLU A 13 -9.08 -16.10 30.96
N ASP A 14 -8.12 -16.87 30.47
CA ASP A 14 -8.23 -18.32 30.31
C ASP A 14 -7.09 -19.10 31.00
N ASN A 15 -6.72 -18.69 32.20
CA ASN A 15 -5.71 -19.38 33.04
C ASN A 15 -4.39 -19.68 32.30
N GLY A 16 -3.95 -18.79 31.43
CA GLY A 16 -2.72 -18.94 30.64
C GLY A 16 -2.91 -19.72 29.34
N LEU A 17 -4.12 -20.12 29.00
CA LEU A 17 -4.40 -20.77 27.72
C LEU A 17 -4.71 -19.72 26.67
N ILE A 18 -4.15 -19.89 25.49
CA ILE A 18 -4.41 -19.02 24.33
C ILE A 18 -4.94 -19.86 23.17
N SER A 19 -6.01 -19.39 22.55
CA SER A 19 -6.61 -20.06 21.39
C SER A 19 -5.63 -20.20 20.23
N MET A 20 -5.82 -21.18 19.35
CA MET A 20 -5.01 -21.34 18.16
C MET A 20 -5.12 -20.11 17.23
N GLU A 21 -6.28 -19.49 17.18
CA GLU A 21 -6.51 -18.26 16.38
C GLU A 21 -5.66 -17.11 16.91
N SER A 22 -5.69 -16.86 18.22
CA SER A 22 -4.87 -15.82 18.86
C SER A 22 -3.37 -16.08 18.68
N ARG A 23 -2.93 -17.34 18.81
CA ARG A 23 -1.53 -17.72 18.56
C ARG A 23 -1.12 -17.38 17.13
N ARG A 24 -1.94 -17.72 16.14
CA ARG A 24 -1.68 -17.38 14.73
C ARG A 24 -1.64 -15.87 14.48
N LYS A 25 -2.54 -15.11 15.11
CA LYS A 25 -2.55 -13.65 15.04
C LYS A 25 -1.23 -13.06 15.54
N PHE A 26 -0.80 -13.44 16.74
CA PHE A 26 0.45 -12.93 17.31
C PHE A 26 1.70 -13.42 16.56
N ALA A 27 1.69 -14.65 16.07
CA ALA A 27 2.76 -15.16 15.22
C ALA A 27 2.87 -14.32 13.93
N ALA A 28 1.74 -14.03 13.28
CA ALA A 28 1.73 -13.18 12.07
C ALA A 28 2.30 -11.78 12.36
N LYS A 29 1.90 -11.15 13.48
CA LYS A 29 2.45 -9.86 13.90
C LYS A 29 3.97 -9.93 14.17
N ALA A 30 4.44 -10.96 14.86
CA ALA A 30 5.86 -11.15 15.14
C ALA A 30 6.68 -11.34 13.85
N PHE A 31 6.22 -12.19 12.94
CA PHE A 31 6.88 -12.40 11.66
C PHE A 31 6.80 -11.20 10.72
N ASN A 32 5.75 -10.38 10.79
CA ASN A 32 5.71 -9.11 10.07
C ASN A 32 6.85 -8.18 10.49
N VAL A 33 7.13 -8.09 11.79
CA VAL A 33 8.25 -7.29 12.30
C VAL A 33 9.60 -7.89 11.91
N SER A 34 9.83 -9.18 12.16
CA SER A 34 11.13 -9.81 11.90
C SER A 34 11.45 -9.88 10.41
N SER A 35 10.48 -10.21 9.55
CA SER A 35 10.70 -10.28 8.10
C SER A 35 10.99 -8.90 7.49
N ASN A 36 10.35 -7.85 8.00
CA ASN A 36 10.67 -6.48 7.58
C ASN A 36 12.11 -6.11 7.94
N TYR A 37 12.53 -6.44 9.16
CA TYR A 37 13.89 -6.20 9.63
C TYR A 37 14.91 -6.99 8.82
N ASP A 38 14.69 -8.29 8.61
CA ASP A 38 15.57 -9.15 7.81
C ASP A 38 15.64 -8.69 6.35
N THR A 39 14.53 -8.22 5.79
CA THR A 39 14.50 -7.63 4.44
C THR A 39 15.38 -6.37 4.36
N ALA A 40 15.28 -5.50 5.35
CA ALA A 40 16.11 -4.28 5.40
C ALA A 40 17.60 -4.62 5.53
N ILE A 41 17.97 -5.60 6.37
CA ILE A 41 19.35 -6.07 6.53
C ILE A 41 19.86 -6.67 5.21
N PHE A 42 19.06 -7.54 4.58
CA PHE A 42 19.43 -8.14 3.29
C PHE A 42 19.70 -7.07 2.24
N ASN A 43 18.79 -6.10 2.08
CA ASN A 43 18.93 -5.04 1.08
C ASN A 43 20.15 -4.14 1.37
N TYR A 44 20.47 -3.90 2.64
CA TYR A 44 21.66 -3.16 3.03
C TYR A 44 22.95 -3.89 2.60
N PHE A 45 23.08 -5.18 2.89
CA PHE A 45 24.27 -5.97 2.54
C PHE A 45 24.35 -6.33 1.06
N ASN A 46 23.21 -6.41 0.37
CA ASN A 46 23.15 -6.71 -1.08
C ASN A 46 22.99 -5.45 -1.94
N SER A 47 23.52 -4.32 -1.48
CA SER A 47 23.42 -3.03 -2.20
C SER A 47 24.16 -3.02 -3.54
N ASP A 48 25.15 -3.91 -3.71
CA ASP A 48 25.89 -4.14 -4.95
C ASP A 48 25.19 -5.13 -5.91
N HIS A 49 24.02 -5.67 -5.51
CA HIS A 49 23.25 -6.67 -6.26
C HIS A 49 24.04 -7.95 -6.62
N SER A 50 25.03 -8.32 -5.81
CA SER A 50 25.84 -9.56 -6.00
C SER A 50 24.98 -10.83 -5.88
N ILE A 51 23.90 -10.77 -5.10
CA ILE A 51 22.90 -11.84 -5.02
C ILE A 51 21.68 -11.43 -5.84
N PRO A 52 21.30 -12.16 -6.91
CA PRO A 52 20.18 -11.83 -7.77
C PRO A 52 18.84 -12.20 -7.09
N ALA A 53 18.47 -11.45 -6.06
CA ALA A 53 17.25 -11.64 -5.29
C ALA A 53 16.57 -10.28 -5.03
N LEU A 54 15.25 -10.24 -5.24
CA LEU A 54 14.42 -9.08 -4.92
C LEU A 54 13.66 -9.35 -3.62
N LYS A 55 13.85 -8.49 -2.62
CA LYS A 55 13.07 -8.51 -1.38
C LYS A 55 12.45 -7.14 -1.15
N ILE A 56 11.13 -7.12 -1.02
CA ILE A 56 10.34 -5.91 -0.74
C ILE A 56 9.53 -6.17 0.52
N SER A 57 9.58 -5.24 1.44
CA SER A 57 8.73 -5.25 2.63
C SER A 57 8.13 -3.85 2.80
N GLU A 58 6.81 -3.76 2.79
CA GLU A 58 6.06 -2.55 3.03
C GLU A 58 5.05 -2.81 4.16
N THR A 59 5.13 -2.00 5.20
CA THR A 59 4.28 -2.14 6.39
C THR A 59 3.13 -1.15 6.44
N ASN A 60 3.19 -0.12 5.59
CA ASN A 60 2.14 0.89 5.50
C ASN A 60 1.10 0.45 4.47
N GLY A 61 0.01 -0.13 4.95
CA GLY A 61 -1.10 -0.56 4.12
C GLY A 61 -2.35 0.26 4.38
N LYS A 62 -2.95 0.84 3.33
CA LYS A 62 -4.24 1.51 3.38
C LYS A 62 -5.30 0.62 2.75
N VAL A 63 -6.39 0.36 3.46
CA VAL A 63 -7.53 -0.38 2.91
C VAL A 63 -8.26 0.53 1.94
N LEU A 64 -8.52 0.03 0.74
CA LEU A 64 -9.30 0.73 -0.27
C LEU A 64 -10.80 0.41 -0.10
N ARG A 65 -11.65 1.24 -0.68
CA ARG A 65 -13.10 1.04 -0.63
C ARG A 65 -13.53 -0.34 -1.16
N TYR A 66 -12.88 -0.82 -2.23
CA TYR A 66 -12.97 -2.18 -2.78
C TYR A 66 -11.84 -2.42 -3.78
N GLY A 67 -11.63 -3.67 -4.19
CA GLY A 67 -10.66 -4.08 -5.20
C GLY A 67 -11.15 -3.79 -6.63
N GLU A 68 -10.81 -4.68 -7.57
CA GLU A 68 -11.30 -4.59 -8.94
C GLU A 68 -12.82 -4.71 -9.01
N ASN A 69 -13.39 -5.61 -8.22
CA ASN A 69 -14.84 -5.80 -8.09
C ASN A 69 -15.33 -5.41 -6.69
N PRO A 70 -16.61 -4.98 -6.53
CA PRO A 70 -17.15 -4.48 -5.28
C PRO A 70 -17.07 -5.43 -4.08
N HIS A 71 -17.02 -6.74 -4.32
CA HIS A 71 -16.93 -7.77 -3.28
C HIS A 71 -15.49 -8.13 -2.88
N GLN A 72 -14.49 -7.61 -3.60
CA GLN A 72 -13.08 -7.83 -3.33
C GLN A 72 -12.50 -6.77 -2.42
N LYS A 73 -11.60 -7.18 -1.53
CA LYS A 73 -10.79 -6.23 -0.76
C LYS A 73 -9.65 -5.71 -1.63
N GLY A 74 -9.40 -4.41 -1.56
CA GLY A 74 -8.25 -3.77 -2.16
C GLY A 74 -7.35 -3.13 -1.10
N PHE A 75 -6.06 -3.09 -1.38
CA PHE A 75 -5.07 -2.46 -0.52
C PHE A 75 -4.13 -1.62 -1.37
N PHE A 76 -3.72 -0.49 -0.82
CA PHE A 76 -2.60 0.29 -1.30
C PHE A 76 -1.45 0.14 -0.30
N PHE A 77 -0.27 -0.16 -0.77
CA PHE A 77 0.93 -0.26 0.07
C PHE A 77 1.88 0.87 -0.29
N GLY A 78 2.31 1.60 0.72
CA GLY A 78 3.15 2.79 0.61
C GLY A 78 2.55 4.00 1.32
N ASP A 79 3.24 5.14 1.27
CA ASP A 79 2.79 6.39 1.86
C ASP A 79 1.85 7.12 0.88
N PHE A 80 0.56 6.80 0.95
CA PHE A 80 -0.46 7.40 0.10
C PHE A 80 -0.58 8.91 0.32
N ASP A 81 -0.53 9.33 1.57
CA ASP A 81 -0.76 10.73 1.94
C ASP A 81 0.46 11.63 1.62
N ALA A 82 1.65 11.04 1.42
CA ALA A 82 2.80 11.75 0.85
C ALA A 82 2.73 11.88 -0.68
N MET A 83 1.95 11.04 -1.35
CA MET A 83 1.81 11.06 -2.81
C MET A 83 0.65 11.94 -3.29
N PHE A 84 -0.44 12.02 -2.52
CA PHE A 84 -1.69 12.65 -2.94
C PHE A 84 -2.37 13.43 -1.82
N ASP A 85 -2.81 14.64 -2.14
CA ASP A 85 -3.70 15.44 -1.30
C ASP A 85 -5.16 15.15 -1.66
N THR A 86 -5.89 14.48 -0.76
CA THR A 86 -7.33 14.25 -0.97
C THR A 86 -8.12 15.50 -0.62
N LEU A 87 -8.50 16.30 -1.62
CA LEU A 87 -9.21 17.56 -1.41
C LEU A 87 -10.69 17.35 -1.07
N HIS A 88 -11.34 16.39 -1.71
CA HIS A 88 -12.76 16.09 -1.53
C HIS A 88 -13.13 14.76 -2.19
N GLY A 89 -14.23 14.14 -1.76
CA GLY A 89 -14.82 12.97 -2.40
C GLY A 89 -14.85 11.74 -1.51
N LYS A 90 -15.18 10.60 -2.12
CA LYS A 90 -15.23 9.29 -1.45
C LYS A 90 -13.86 8.64 -1.43
N GLU A 91 -13.68 7.70 -0.51
CA GLU A 91 -12.50 6.82 -0.52
C GLU A 91 -12.30 6.17 -1.89
N LEU A 92 -11.05 6.06 -2.28
CA LEU A 92 -10.67 5.48 -3.57
C LEU A 92 -10.85 3.97 -3.58
N SER A 93 -11.21 3.45 -4.74
CA SER A 93 -11.16 2.02 -5.06
C SER A 93 -9.88 1.71 -5.84
N TYR A 94 -9.60 0.42 -6.03
CA TYR A 94 -8.51 -0.03 -6.90
C TYR A 94 -8.62 0.56 -8.32
N ASN A 95 -9.82 0.55 -8.91
CA ASN A 95 -10.03 1.10 -10.25
C ASN A 95 -9.76 2.61 -10.32
N ASN A 96 -10.07 3.36 -9.26
CA ASN A 96 -9.73 4.79 -9.22
C ASN A 96 -8.22 5.01 -9.19
N LEU A 97 -7.46 4.15 -8.50
CA LEU A 97 -6.00 4.24 -8.48
C LEU A 97 -5.39 3.89 -9.84
N LEU A 98 -5.95 2.95 -10.58
CA LEU A 98 -5.54 2.68 -11.96
C LEU A 98 -5.77 3.90 -12.87
N ASP A 99 -6.91 4.59 -12.71
CA ASP A 99 -7.18 5.84 -13.46
C ASP A 99 -6.18 6.94 -13.09
N VAL A 100 -5.82 7.07 -11.81
CA VAL A 100 -4.80 8.02 -11.33
C VAL A 100 -3.43 7.70 -11.88
N ASP A 101 -3.01 6.42 -11.84
CA ASP A 101 -1.72 5.98 -12.39
C ASP A 101 -1.63 6.30 -13.90
N ALA A 102 -2.66 5.97 -14.66
CA ALA A 102 -2.73 6.31 -16.08
C ALA A 102 -2.66 7.82 -16.33
N ALA A 103 -3.32 8.62 -15.49
CA ALA A 103 -3.30 10.08 -15.58
C ALA A 103 -1.91 10.65 -15.30
N VAL A 104 -1.26 10.18 -14.25
CA VAL A 104 0.10 10.63 -13.87
C VAL A 104 1.10 10.29 -14.98
N ASN A 105 1.07 9.06 -15.50
CA ASN A 105 1.95 8.63 -16.58
C ASN A 105 1.71 9.44 -17.86
N LEU A 106 0.46 9.66 -18.24
CA LEU A 106 0.13 10.51 -19.40
C LEU A 106 0.65 11.94 -19.23
N MET A 107 0.40 12.54 -18.07
CA MET A 107 0.78 13.95 -17.84
C MET A 107 2.30 14.11 -17.66
N ALA A 108 3.02 13.07 -17.28
CA ALA A 108 4.49 13.10 -17.21
C ALA A 108 5.14 13.37 -18.58
N GLU A 109 4.52 12.91 -19.68
CA GLU A 109 4.98 13.15 -21.05
C GLU A 109 4.91 14.63 -21.45
N PHE A 110 4.08 15.42 -20.77
CA PHE A 110 3.90 16.85 -21.03
C PHE A 110 4.59 17.75 -20.01
N LYS A 111 5.48 17.17 -19.19
CA LYS A 111 6.21 17.93 -18.18
C LYS A 111 7.17 18.94 -18.84
N GLY A 112 6.94 20.21 -18.57
CA GLY A 112 7.74 21.32 -19.15
C GLY A 112 7.20 21.86 -20.47
N GLU A 113 6.11 21.29 -20.99
CA GLU A 113 5.39 21.78 -22.15
C GLU A 113 4.38 22.88 -21.75
N ALA A 114 3.61 23.37 -22.74
CA ALA A 114 2.51 24.30 -22.49
C ALA A 114 1.48 23.69 -21.53
N PRO A 115 0.71 24.53 -20.79
CA PRO A 115 -0.33 24.02 -19.90
C PRO A 115 -1.24 23.01 -20.60
N THR A 116 -1.28 21.80 -20.07
CA THR A 116 -1.96 20.67 -20.69
C THR A 116 -3.10 20.20 -19.80
N PHE A 117 -4.24 19.92 -20.39
CA PHE A 117 -5.42 19.38 -19.74
C PHE A 117 -5.83 18.06 -20.41
N ALA A 118 -6.08 17.04 -19.61
CA ALA A 118 -6.51 15.73 -20.09
C ALA A 118 -7.80 15.29 -19.39
N ILE A 119 -8.67 14.59 -20.12
CA ILE A 119 -9.85 13.90 -19.62
C ILE A 119 -9.61 12.40 -19.82
N LEU A 120 -9.63 11.65 -18.75
CA LEU A 120 -9.44 10.21 -18.78
C LEU A 120 -10.69 9.49 -18.30
N LYS A 121 -10.92 8.31 -18.85
CA LYS A 121 -11.94 7.38 -18.40
C LYS A 121 -11.45 5.94 -18.63
N HIS A 122 -11.51 5.10 -17.57
CA HIS A 122 -11.07 3.71 -17.63
C HIS A 122 -9.66 3.57 -18.21
N ASN A 123 -8.72 4.32 -17.64
CA ASN A 123 -7.29 4.35 -18.02
C ASN A 123 -7.01 4.86 -19.44
N ASN A 124 -8.00 5.38 -20.14
CA ASN A 124 -7.84 5.88 -21.49
C ASN A 124 -8.09 7.38 -21.56
N ALA A 125 -7.25 8.09 -22.32
CA ALA A 125 -7.49 9.48 -22.64
C ALA A 125 -8.68 9.60 -23.59
N CYS A 126 -9.74 10.29 -23.15
CA CYS A 126 -10.89 10.66 -23.99
C CYS A 126 -10.65 11.97 -24.74
N GLY A 127 -9.76 12.80 -24.22
CA GLY A 127 -9.37 14.06 -24.81
C GLY A 127 -8.14 14.63 -24.13
N LEU A 128 -7.33 15.36 -24.91
CA LEU A 128 -6.17 16.07 -24.41
C LEU A 128 -6.08 17.39 -25.18
N ALA A 129 -5.79 18.47 -24.49
CA ALA A 129 -5.62 19.79 -25.08
C ALA A 129 -4.47 20.53 -24.40
N GLN A 130 -3.70 21.26 -25.21
CA GLN A 130 -2.70 22.21 -24.75
C GLN A 130 -3.13 23.62 -25.10
N ARG A 131 -2.77 24.56 -24.26
CA ARG A 131 -2.99 25.98 -24.50
C ARG A 131 -1.67 26.72 -24.31
N PRO A 132 -1.20 27.46 -25.33
CA PRO A 132 0.00 28.29 -25.24
C PRO A 132 -0.18 29.48 -24.29
#